data_7ee2d7a11ec32b8ed313db7a8a4916d1
#
_entry.id   7ee2d7a11ec32b8ed313db7a8a4916d1
#
_cell.length_a   1.000
_cell.length_b   1.000
_cell.length_c   1.000
_cell.angle_alpha   90.00
_cell.angle_beta   90.00
_cell.angle_gamma   90.00
#
_symmetry.space_group_name_H-M   'P 1'
#
loop_
_entity.id
_entity.type
_entity.pdbx_description
1 polymer ?
#
loop_
_entity_poly.entity_id
_entity_poly.type
_entity_poly.pdbx_seq_one_letter_code
_entity_poly.pdbx_strand_id
1 'polypeptide(L)'
;GPLYDRIEAKEGGMAIFMNGAQGGMVTADTRREANTEANTWEECIRIGELLADEALRIVNEAPVLENPALYCTARKLEFPVESDMMKFILKNSPLKHPNAKDNSVSTQLNLLNIGPAQILTIPGEALPNIGYYLKRNMNTKLPFLFGLTNDAYGYMLTKVDFNSFKRYDYVSRTSLGEMTGEIYIEQALKLVKESPKPE
;
A
#
# COMPACT_ATOMS: atom_id res chain seq x y z
N GLY A 1 -5.50 -7.62 -16.39
CA GLY A 1 -6.34 -6.72 -17.18
C GLY A 1 -5.52 -5.81 -18.07
N PRO A 2 -6.09 -4.72 -18.63
CA PRO A 2 -5.51 -3.97 -19.76
C PRO A 2 -4.04 -3.54 -19.58
N LEU A 3 -3.61 -3.22 -18.36
CA LEU A 3 -2.21 -2.91 -18.05
C LEU A 3 -1.31 -4.13 -18.30
N TYR A 4 -1.67 -5.28 -17.77
CA TYR A 4 -0.89 -6.51 -17.93
C TYR A 4 -0.84 -6.95 -19.37
N ASP A 5 -2.01 -7.02 -20.00
CA ASP A 5 -2.16 -7.48 -21.38
C ASP A 5 -1.25 -6.68 -22.33
N ARG A 6 -1.18 -5.35 -22.11
CA ARG A 6 -0.34 -4.47 -22.92
C ARG A 6 1.16 -4.62 -22.65
N ILE A 7 1.58 -4.74 -21.39
CA ILE A 7 3.00 -4.97 -21.05
C ILE A 7 3.45 -6.33 -21.58
N GLU A 8 2.70 -7.38 -21.30
CA GLU A 8 3.02 -8.75 -21.69
C GLU A 8 3.04 -8.94 -23.21
N ALA A 9 2.16 -8.25 -23.94
CA ALA A 9 2.16 -8.28 -25.40
C ALA A 9 3.40 -7.62 -26.02
N LYS A 10 3.98 -6.60 -25.36
CA LYS A 10 5.14 -5.87 -25.87
C LYS A 10 6.49 -6.49 -25.46
N GLU A 11 6.61 -6.91 -24.22
CA GLU A 11 7.87 -7.36 -23.62
C GLU A 11 7.92 -8.88 -23.41
N GLY A 12 6.78 -9.56 -23.51
CA GLY A 12 6.68 -10.96 -23.09
C GLY A 12 6.69 -11.08 -21.55
N GLY A 13 6.78 -12.33 -21.08
CA GLY A 13 6.86 -12.61 -19.64
C GLY A 13 5.53 -12.40 -18.93
N MET A 14 5.60 -11.89 -17.67
CA MET A 14 4.46 -11.69 -16.80
C MET A 14 4.59 -10.33 -16.09
N ALA A 15 3.54 -9.54 -16.11
CA ALA A 15 3.47 -8.27 -15.40
C ALA A 15 2.84 -8.44 -14.00
N ILE A 16 3.40 -7.77 -13.00
CA ILE A 16 2.88 -7.73 -11.63
C ILE A 16 2.67 -6.28 -11.21
N PHE A 17 1.45 -5.95 -10.82
CA PHE A 17 1.11 -4.63 -10.27
C PHE A 17 1.03 -4.69 -8.75
N MET A 18 1.70 -3.75 -8.09
CA MET A 18 1.64 -3.58 -6.64
C MET A 18 1.06 -2.20 -6.31
N ASN A 19 0.01 -2.18 -5.49
CA ASN A 19 -0.54 -0.93 -4.98
C ASN A 19 0.46 -0.23 -4.05
N GLY A 20 0.37 1.09 -3.99
CA GLY A 20 1.07 1.88 -2.98
C GLY A 20 0.19 2.25 -1.79
N ALA A 21 0.35 3.48 -1.26
CA ALA A 21 -0.53 4.06 -0.24
C ALA A 21 -1.84 4.53 -0.90
N GLN A 22 -2.77 3.61 -1.10
CA GLN A 22 -3.97 3.80 -1.92
C GLN A 22 -5.22 4.21 -1.12
N GLY A 23 -5.11 4.30 0.21
CA GLY A 23 -6.26 4.59 1.07
C GLY A 23 -6.99 5.86 0.64
N GLY A 24 -8.28 5.75 0.35
CA GLY A 24 -9.09 6.85 -0.16
C GLY A 24 -8.88 7.22 -1.64
N MET A 25 -8.02 6.51 -2.37
CA MET A 25 -7.69 6.78 -3.79
C MET A 25 -8.30 5.73 -4.71
N VAL A 26 -9.57 5.44 -4.55
CA VAL A 26 -10.24 4.30 -5.19
C VAL A 26 -11.09 4.67 -6.41
N THR A 27 -11.22 5.96 -6.73
CA THR A 27 -12.01 6.42 -7.87
C THR A 27 -11.13 6.78 -9.06
N ALA A 28 -11.66 6.56 -10.27
CA ALA A 28 -11.07 7.02 -11.49
C ALA A 28 -11.09 8.57 -11.57
N ASP A 29 -10.60 9.13 -12.68
CA ASP A 29 -10.50 10.58 -12.88
C ASP A 29 -11.87 11.27 -12.77
N THR A 30 -12.05 12.08 -11.71
CA THR A 30 -13.28 12.86 -11.44
C THR A 30 -13.21 14.31 -11.94
N ARG A 31 -12.16 14.70 -12.68
CA ARG A 31 -11.96 16.06 -13.22
C ARG A 31 -12.82 16.38 -14.44
N ARG A 32 -13.76 15.51 -14.78
CA ARG A 32 -14.69 15.68 -15.89
C ARG A 32 -15.83 16.62 -15.53
N GLU A 33 -16.52 17.15 -16.56
CA GLU A 33 -17.76 17.89 -16.38
C GLU A 33 -18.74 17.10 -15.50
N ALA A 34 -19.41 17.78 -14.57
CA ALA A 34 -20.33 17.21 -13.59
C ALA A 34 -19.71 16.35 -12.47
N ASN A 35 -18.40 16.36 -12.28
CA ASN A 35 -17.74 15.60 -11.20
C ASN A 35 -18.12 14.10 -11.18
N THR A 36 -18.41 13.53 -12.36
CA THR A 36 -18.81 12.14 -12.50
C THR A 36 -17.58 11.26 -12.64
N GLU A 37 -17.56 10.17 -11.90
CA GLU A 37 -16.56 9.13 -12.06
C GLU A 37 -16.71 8.42 -13.41
N ALA A 38 -15.60 8.19 -14.08
CA ALA A 38 -15.60 7.35 -15.29
C ALA A 38 -15.66 5.87 -14.87
N ASN A 39 -16.76 5.20 -15.20
CA ASN A 39 -17.03 3.81 -14.82
C ASN A 39 -17.31 2.89 -16.00
N THR A 40 -16.83 3.27 -17.21
CA THR A 40 -16.98 2.44 -18.41
C THR A 40 -15.79 1.53 -18.61
N TRP A 41 -15.99 0.45 -19.37
CA TRP A 41 -14.93 -0.49 -19.72
C TRP A 41 -13.88 0.15 -20.63
N GLU A 42 -14.29 1.01 -21.54
CA GLU A 42 -13.39 1.78 -22.42
C GLU A 42 -12.43 2.65 -21.62
N GLU A 43 -12.92 3.27 -20.54
CA GLU A 43 -12.08 4.09 -19.67
C GLU A 43 -11.13 3.21 -18.84
N CYS A 44 -11.56 2.06 -18.39
CA CYS A 44 -10.70 1.08 -17.72
C CYS A 44 -9.53 0.65 -18.64
N ILE A 45 -9.83 0.35 -19.90
CA ILE A 45 -8.81 0.02 -20.90
C ILE A 45 -7.86 1.20 -21.10
N ARG A 46 -8.39 2.39 -21.34
CA ARG A 46 -7.58 3.61 -21.57
C ARG A 46 -6.61 3.88 -20.42
N ILE A 47 -7.08 3.84 -19.18
CA ILE A 47 -6.24 4.07 -17.99
C ILE A 47 -5.17 2.97 -17.87
N GLY A 48 -5.56 1.72 -18.03
CA GLY A 48 -4.63 0.59 -17.97
C GLY A 48 -3.53 0.68 -19.04
N GLU A 49 -3.88 1.04 -20.27
CA GLU A 49 -2.91 1.23 -21.35
C GLU A 49 -1.98 2.41 -21.14
N LEU A 50 -2.46 3.53 -20.62
CA LEU A 50 -1.62 4.68 -20.29
C LEU A 50 -0.60 4.35 -19.19
N LEU A 51 -1.02 3.63 -18.16
CA LEU A 51 -0.11 3.17 -17.11
C LEU A 51 0.92 2.17 -17.65
N ALA A 52 0.51 1.28 -18.56
CA ALA A 52 1.40 0.34 -19.21
C ALA A 52 2.47 1.04 -20.06
N ASP A 53 2.04 2.01 -20.89
CA ASP A 53 2.96 2.77 -21.75
C ASP A 53 3.99 3.55 -20.93
N GLU A 54 3.58 4.15 -19.81
CA GLU A 54 4.51 4.87 -18.93
C GLU A 54 5.45 3.89 -18.21
N ALA A 55 4.98 2.74 -17.74
CA ALA A 55 5.83 1.72 -17.15
C ALA A 55 6.89 1.22 -18.16
N LEU A 56 6.49 0.96 -19.40
CA LEU A 56 7.39 0.55 -20.48
C LEU A 56 8.41 1.62 -20.83
N ARG A 57 7.99 2.90 -20.88
CA ARG A 57 8.91 4.03 -21.08
C ARG A 57 9.97 4.07 -19.99
N ILE A 58 9.56 3.97 -18.72
CA ILE A 58 10.48 3.99 -17.57
C ILE A 58 11.49 2.82 -17.66
N VAL A 59 11.01 1.62 -17.95
CA VAL A 59 11.88 0.42 -18.05
C VAL A 59 12.88 0.56 -19.19
N ASN A 60 12.45 1.07 -20.35
CA ASN A 60 13.33 1.25 -21.52
C ASN A 60 14.40 2.32 -21.31
N GLU A 61 14.15 3.30 -20.46
CA GLU A 61 15.11 4.37 -20.12
C GLU A 61 15.98 4.02 -18.90
N ALA A 62 15.58 3.02 -18.11
CA ALA A 62 16.29 2.64 -16.90
C ALA A 62 17.59 1.87 -17.19
N PRO A 63 18.67 2.13 -16.45
CA PRO A 63 19.87 1.30 -16.55
C PRO A 63 19.60 -0.11 -15.99
N VAL A 64 20.14 -1.11 -16.65
CA VAL A 64 20.14 -2.48 -16.12
C VAL A 64 21.16 -2.58 -15.00
N LEU A 65 20.73 -3.07 -13.86
CA LEU A 65 21.60 -3.39 -12.74
C LEU A 65 21.94 -4.89 -12.78
N GLU A 66 23.18 -5.21 -13.06
CA GLU A 66 23.64 -6.58 -12.97
C GLU A 66 23.99 -6.94 -11.52
N ASN A 67 23.45 -8.08 -11.05
CA ASN A 67 23.71 -8.60 -9.70
C ASN A 67 23.42 -7.60 -8.55
N PRO A 68 22.20 -7.02 -8.46
CA PRO A 68 21.86 -6.10 -7.39
C PRO A 68 21.97 -6.80 -6.03
N ALA A 69 22.50 -6.11 -5.03
CA ALA A 69 22.50 -6.61 -3.66
C ALA A 69 21.07 -6.79 -3.17
N LEU A 70 20.81 -7.91 -2.48
CA LEU A 70 19.50 -8.24 -1.94
C LEU A 70 19.56 -8.27 -0.41
N TYR A 71 18.61 -7.61 0.23
CA TYR A 71 18.39 -7.70 1.66
C TYR A 71 16.91 -7.78 1.93
N CYS A 72 16.52 -8.63 2.88
CA CYS A 72 15.13 -8.75 3.33
C CYS A 72 15.11 -8.94 4.83
N THR A 73 14.21 -8.22 5.49
CA THR A 73 13.95 -8.38 6.91
C THR A 73 12.46 -8.22 7.19
N ALA A 74 12.02 -8.74 8.34
CA ALA A 74 10.65 -8.69 8.76
C ALA A 74 10.53 -8.33 10.25
N ARG A 75 9.43 -7.66 10.58
CA ARG A 75 9.07 -7.34 11.96
C ARG A 75 7.60 -7.69 12.20
N LYS A 76 7.32 -8.33 13.31
CA LYS A 76 5.95 -8.52 13.76
C LYS A 76 5.37 -7.17 14.19
N LEU A 77 4.17 -6.88 13.68
CA LEU A 77 3.34 -5.76 14.12
C LEU A 77 2.15 -6.27 14.91
N GLU A 78 1.75 -5.52 15.91
CA GLU A 78 0.51 -5.73 16.64
C GLU A 78 -0.29 -4.44 16.68
N PHE A 79 -1.57 -4.54 16.36
CA PHE A 79 -2.50 -3.42 16.40
C PHE A 79 -3.64 -3.74 17.37
N PRO A 80 -4.00 -2.80 18.26
CA PRO A 80 -5.26 -2.88 18.98
C PRO A 80 -6.42 -2.73 17.99
N VAL A 81 -7.51 -3.44 18.24
CA VAL A 81 -8.75 -3.33 17.46
C VAL A 81 -9.78 -2.58 18.31
N GLU A 82 -9.97 -1.32 18.01
CA GLU A 82 -10.87 -0.42 18.72
C GLU A 82 -12.24 -0.33 18.03
N SER A 83 -12.26 -0.36 16.69
CA SER A 83 -13.48 -0.30 15.88
C SER A 83 -14.39 -1.49 16.13
N ASP A 84 -15.65 -1.23 16.51
CA ASP A 84 -16.65 -2.28 16.72
C ASP A 84 -16.99 -3.02 15.43
N MET A 85 -16.95 -2.32 14.29
CA MET A 85 -17.12 -2.94 12.98
C MET A 85 -15.99 -3.94 12.69
N MET A 86 -14.73 -3.54 12.93
CA MET A 86 -13.59 -4.44 12.73
C MET A 86 -13.58 -5.62 13.71
N LYS A 87 -13.97 -5.40 14.97
CA LYS A 87 -14.19 -6.50 15.93
C LYS A 87 -15.23 -7.51 15.42
N PHE A 88 -16.35 -7.01 14.88
CA PHE A 88 -17.38 -7.84 14.30
C PHE A 88 -16.86 -8.62 13.09
N ILE A 89 -16.16 -7.98 12.17
CA ILE A 89 -15.57 -8.61 10.97
C ILE A 89 -14.60 -9.73 11.39
N LEU A 90 -13.65 -9.42 12.28
CA LEU A 90 -12.65 -10.39 12.74
C LEU A 90 -13.27 -11.58 13.47
N LYS A 91 -14.29 -11.34 14.29
CA LYS A 91 -15.00 -12.41 15.00
C LYS A 91 -15.74 -13.37 14.07
N ASN A 92 -16.28 -12.86 12.95
CA ASN A 92 -17.08 -13.63 12.00
C ASN A 92 -16.29 -14.03 10.74
N SER A 93 -15.02 -13.66 10.65
CA SER A 93 -14.15 -14.04 9.54
C SER A 93 -13.93 -15.54 9.49
N PRO A 94 -13.96 -16.17 8.32
CA PRO A 94 -13.52 -17.55 8.14
C PRO A 94 -12.00 -17.70 8.37
N LEU A 95 -11.24 -16.63 8.30
CA LEU A 95 -9.82 -16.61 8.62
C LEU A 95 -9.64 -16.57 10.14
N LYS A 96 -8.79 -17.46 10.64
CA LYS A 96 -8.49 -17.49 12.08
C LYS A 96 -7.40 -16.45 12.39
N HIS A 97 -7.80 -15.39 13.09
CA HIS A 97 -6.87 -14.42 13.64
C HIS A 97 -6.51 -14.82 15.08
N PRO A 98 -5.25 -15.23 15.36
CA PRO A 98 -4.89 -15.80 16.67
C PRO A 98 -5.21 -14.92 17.86
N ASN A 99 -5.05 -13.61 17.71
CA ASN A 99 -5.21 -12.62 18.79
C ASN A 99 -6.57 -11.89 18.78
N ALA A 100 -7.52 -12.32 17.94
CA ALA A 100 -8.84 -11.66 17.88
C ALA A 100 -9.62 -11.70 19.21
N LYS A 101 -9.29 -12.65 20.10
CA LYS A 101 -9.88 -12.74 21.45
C LYS A 101 -9.46 -11.60 22.37
N ASP A 102 -8.28 -11.05 22.15
CA ASP A 102 -7.67 -9.98 22.98
C ASP A 102 -7.90 -8.59 22.36
N ASN A 103 -8.83 -8.47 21.42
CA ASN A 103 -9.07 -7.27 20.64
C ASN A 103 -7.79 -6.71 20.01
N SER A 104 -6.95 -7.57 19.52
CA SER A 104 -5.75 -7.21 18.77
C SER A 104 -5.58 -8.08 17.53
N VAL A 105 -4.81 -7.60 16.57
CA VAL A 105 -4.38 -8.37 15.41
C VAL A 105 -2.88 -8.28 15.27
N SER A 106 -2.27 -9.35 14.79
CA SER A 106 -0.85 -9.41 14.49
C SER A 106 -0.65 -9.59 13.01
N THR A 107 0.33 -8.91 12.47
CA THR A 107 0.76 -9.04 11.07
C THR A 107 2.27 -8.90 10.96
N GLN A 108 2.76 -8.89 9.74
CA GLN A 108 4.18 -8.75 9.45
C GLN A 108 4.43 -7.53 8.56
N LEU A 109 5.37 -6.69 8.99
CA LEU A 109 5.96 -5.63 8.18
C LEU A 109 7.26 -6.15 7.59
N ASN A 110 7.42 -6.01 6.28
CA ASN A 110 8.65 -6.36 5.58
C ASN A 110 9.36 -5.12 5.04
N LEU A 111 10.69 -5.19 5.03
CA LEU A 111 11.54 -4.27 4.31
C LEU A 111 12.44 -5.09 3.38
N LEU A 112 12.48 -4.69 2.12
CA LEU A 112 13.35 -5.29 1.10
C LEU A 112 14.23 -4.20 0.48
N ASN A 113 15.50 -4.50 0.28
CA ASN A 113 16.37 -3.74 -0.60
C ASN A 113 16.68 -4.59 -1.83
N ILE A 114 16.55 -4.00 -3.02
CA ILE A 114 16.92 -4.60 -4.30
C ILE A 114 17.81 -3.58 -5.00
N GLY A 115 19.13 -3.78 -4.94
CA GLY A 115 20.06 -2.73 -5.35
C GLY A 115 19.75 -1.43 -4.62
N PRO A 116 19.65 -0.28 -5.31
CA PRO A 116 19.35 1.01 -4.69
C PRO A 116 17.89 1.20 -4.26
N ALA A 117 16.98 0.30 -4.62
CA ALA A 117 15.56 0.40 -4.27
C ALA A 117 15.31 -0.14 -2.86
N GLN A 118 14.45 0.56 -2.11
CA GLN A 118 13.95 0.11 -0.81
C GLN A 118 12.42 0.03 -0.83
N ILE A 119 11.89 -1.08 -0.35
CA ILE A 119 10.48 -1.42 -0.39
C ILE A 119 10.00 -1.66 1.04
N LEU A 120 8.89 -1.03 1.43
CA LEU A 120 8.15 -1.34 2.67
C LEU A 120 6.77 -1.91 2.34
N THR A 121 6.33 -2.93 3.07
CA THR A 121 4.97 -3.48 2.95
C THR A 121 4.00 -2.78 3.89
N ILE A 122 2.74 -2.64 3.48
CA ILE A 122 1.66 -2.02 4.25
C ILE A 122 0.52 -3.04 4.38
N PRO A 123 0.14 -3.45 5.60
CA PRO A 123 -0.88 -4.47 5.81
C PRO A 123 -2.32 -3.91 5.77
N GLY A 124 -2.57 -2.95 4.89
CA GLY A 124 -3.86 -2.27 4.75
C GLY A 124 -3.80 -1.17 3.69
N GLU A 125 -4.76 -0.27 3.75
CA GLU A 125 -4.93 0.87 2.85
C GLU A 125 -4.47 2.16 3.54
N ALA A 126 -3.16 2.43 3.53
CA ALA A 126 -2.64 3.67 4.10
C ALA A 126 -3.07 4.89 3.27
N LEU A 127 -3.47 5.99 3.93
CA LEU A 127 -3.73 7.24 3.24
C LEU A 127 -2.44 7.79 2.59
N PRO A 128 -2.56 8.56 1.49
CA PRO A 128 -1.40 9.09 0.75
C PRO A 128 -0.42 9.90 1.59
N ASN A 129 -0.88 10.64 2.60
CA ASN A 129 -0.01 11.40 3.50
C ASN A 129 0.97 10.50 4.26
N ILE A 130 0.53 9.34 4.73
CA ILE A 130 1.41 8.32 5.34
C ILE A 130 2.44 7.85 4.30
N GLY A 131 1.99 7.56 3.09
CA GLY A 131 2.86 7.12 2.01
C GLY A 131 3.96 8.14 1.68
N TYR A 132 3.59 9.41 1.50
CA TYR A 132 4.56 10.47 1.23
C TYR A 132 5.52 10.70 2.40
N TYR A 133 5.03 10.63 3.64
CA TYR A 133 5.86 10.76 4.82
C TYR A 133 6.91 9.66 4.89
N LEU A 134 6.51 8.40 4.71
CA LEU A 134 7.43 7.25 4.71
C LEU A 134 8.47 7.37 3.60
N LYS A 135 8.06 7.62 2.35
CA LYS A 135 8.97 7.74 1.22
C LYS A 135 10.05 8.81 1.44
N ARG A 136 9.71 9.93 2.10
CA ARG A 136 10.68 10.99 2.42
C ARG A 136 11.68 10.60 3.51
N ASN A 137 11.35 9.61 4.34
CA ASN A 137 12.15 9.16 5.47
C ASN A 137 12.83 7.79 5.23
N MET A 138 12.63 7.18 4.08
CA MET A 138 13.37 5.99 3.66
C MET A 138 14.80 6.34 3.21
N ASN A 139 15.73 5.41 3.41
CA ASN A 139 17.17 5.62 3.16
C ASN A 139 17.57 5.50 1.69
N THR A 140 16.69 5.83 0.76
CA THR A 140 16.91 5.64 -0.67
C THR A 140 16.30 6.77 -1.50
N LYS A 141 16.78 6.93 -2.74
CA LYS A 141 16.12 7.76 -3.76
C LYS A 141 15.04 7.00 -4.54
N LEU A 142 14.97 5.68 -4.38
CA LEU A 142 13.98 4.80 -5.03
C LEU A 142 13.08 4.10 -3.98
N PRO A 143 12.22 4.87 -3.26
CA PRO A 143 11.36 4.33 -2.23
C PRO A 143 10.07 3.75 -2.83
N PHE A 144 9.76 2.50 -2.50
CA PHE A 144 8.52 1.83 -2.87
C PHE A 144 7.71 1.45 -1.64
N LEU A 145 6.39 1.47 -1.80
CA LEU A 145 5.45 0.98 -0.80
C LEU A 145 4.54 -0.04 -1.47
N PHE A 146 4.40 -1.21 -0.85
CA PHE A 146 3.46 -2.23 -1.30
C PHE A 146 2.30 -2.30 -0.32
N GLY A 147 1.17 -1.71 -0.71
CA GLY A 147 -0.08 -1.73 0.03
C GLY A 147 -0.78 -3.09 -0.06
N LEU A 148 -1.69 -3.36 0.87
CA LEU A 148 -2.45 -4.62 0.97
C LEU A 148 -1.54 -5.85 0.92
N THR A 149 -0.39 -5.76 1.56
CA THR A 149 0.63 -6.81 1.54
C THR A 149 0.78 -7.43 2.92
N ASN A 150 0.77 -8.75 2.98
CA ASN A 150 0.65 -9.65 4.12
C ASN A 150 -0.78 -9.72 4.68
N ASP A 151 -1.46 -8.58 4.84
CA ASP A 151 -2.83 -8.49 5.34
C ASP A 151 -3.59 -7.32 4.71
N ALA A 152 -4.90 -7.25 4.96
CA ALA A 152 -5.82 -6.22 4.47
C ALA A 152 -6.70 -5.72 5.62
N TYR A 153 -6.10 -5.10 6.64
CA TYR A 153 -6.80 -4.64 7.85
C TYR A 153 -7.57 -3.32 7.70
N GLY A 154 -7.97 -2.99 6.50
CA GLY A 154 -8.74 -1.78 6.20
C GLY A 154 -7.86 -0.53 6.17
N TYR A 155 -8.48 0.62 6.46
CA TYR A 155 -7.79 1.90 6.33
C TYR A 155 -6.80 2.15 7.45
N MET A 156 -5.62 2.62 7.06
CA MET A 156 -4.59 3.09 7.99
C MET A 156 -4.56 4.62 7.95
N LEU A 157 -5.00 5.21 9.05
CA LEU A 157 -5.16 6.66 9.22
C LEU A 157 -4.19 7.16 10.27
N THR A 158 -3.70 8.39 10.09
CA THR A 158 -3.08 9.10 11.21
C THR A 158 -4.16 9.55 12.20
N LYS A 159 -3.75 9.79 13.43
CA LYS A 159 -4.64 10.32 14.49
C LYS A 159 -5.35 11.61 14.05
N VAL A 160 -4.68 12.47 13.27
CA VAL A 160 -5.26 13.71 12.76
C VAL A 160 -6.37 13.46 11.74
N ASP A 161 -6.21 12.41 10.94
CA ASP A 161 -7.18 12.03 9.91
C ASP A 161 -8.38 11.27 10.48
N PHE A 162 -8.19 10.60 11.60
CA PHE A 162 -9.24 9.78 12.22
C PHE A 162 -10.47 10.63 12.57
N ASN A 163 -11.65 10.22 12.10
CA ASN A 163 -12.92 10.94 12.22
C ASN A 163 -12.96 12.36 11.60
N SER A 164 -11.97 12.75 10.80
CA SER A 164 -11.94 14.06 10.15
C SER A 164 -12.80 14.13 8.88
N PHE A 165 -13.09 13.01 8.25
CA PHE A 165 -13.84 12.91 6.98
C PHE A 165 -15.32 12.70 7.20
N LYS A 166 -16.06 13.76 7.52
CA LYS A 166 -17.51 13.68 7.81
C LYS A 166 -18.33 13.00 6.72
N ARG A 167 -18.00 13.22 5.45
CA ARG A 167 -18.69 12.61 4.31
C ARG A 167 -18.31 11.15 4.10
N TYR A 168 -17.12 10.75 4.54
CA TYR A 168 -16.52 9.42 4.32
C TYR A 168 -16.14 8.77 5.65
N ASP A 169 -17.04 8.85 6.62
CA ASP A 169 -16.84 8.29 7.98
C ASP A 169 -16.56 6.79 7.99
N TYR A 170 -16.94 6.07 6.91
CA TYR A 170 -16.64 4.66 6.75
C TYR A 170 -15.12 4.38 6.80
N VAL A 171 -14.30 5.33 6.38
CA VAL A 171 -12.83 5.20 6.39
C VAL A 171 -12.32 5.00 7.83
N SER A 172 -12.84 5.77 8.79
CA SER A 172 -12.50 5.58 10.22
C SER A 172 -13.15 4.33 10.81
N ARG A 173 -14.40 4.01 10.42
CA ARG A 173 -15.09 2.81 10.91
C ARG A 173 -14.45 1.51 10.46
N THR A 174 -13.82 1.50 9.30
CA THR A 174 -13.10 0.33 8.74
C THR A 174 -11.58 0.41 8.97
N SER A 175 -11.11 1.30 9.83
CA SER A 175 -9.78 1.27 10.42
C SER A 175 -9.77 0.40 11.68
N LEU A 176 -8.63 -0.12 12.08
CA LEU A 176 -8.49 -0.85 13.34
C LEU A 176 -8.69 0.07 14.56
N GLY A 177 -8.22 1.32 14.49
CA GLY A 177 -8.34 2.30 15.54
C GLY A 177 -7.57 3.59 15.24
N GLU A 178 -7.72 4.57 16.15
CA GLU A 178 -7.16 5.92 15.99
C GLU A 178 -5.64 5.93 15.81
N MET A 179 -4.92 5.02 16.46
CA MET A 179 -3.46 4.98 16.48
C MET A 179 -2.85 4.06 15.42
N THR A 180 -3.65 3.53 14.50
CA THR A 180 -3.18 2.53 13.53
C THR A 180 -2.05 3.08 12.66
N GLY A 181 -2.19 4.32 12.16
CA GLY A 181 -1.18 4.97 11.32
C GLY A 181 0.11 5.27 12.08
N GLU A 182 0.01 5.78 13.30
CA GLU A 182 1.15 6.11 14.14
C GLU A 182 1.97 4.87 14.51
N ILE A 183 1.30 3.79 14.91
CA ILE A 183 1.96 2.50 15.22
C ILE A 183 2.72 1.99 13.99
N TYR A 184 2.05 2.01 12.82
CA TYR A 184 2.67 1.57 11.59
C TYR A 184 3.88 2.43 11.20
N ILE A 185 3.74 3.76 11.19
CA ILE A 185 4.80 4.72 10.84
C ILE A 185 6.02 4.51 11.75
N GLU A 186 5.80 4.46 13.07
CA GLU A 186 6.88 4.27 14.04
C GLU A 186 7.66 2.99 13.76
N GLN A 187 6.97 1.87 13.59
CA GLN A 187 7.61 0.58 13.37
C GLN A 187 8.27 0.48 12.00
N ALA A 188 7.68 1.09 10.97
CA ALA A 188 8.26 1.16 9.63
C ALA A 188 9.58 1.97 9.62
N LEU A 189 9.59 3.15 10.22
CA LEU A 189 10.80 3.98 10.29
C LEU A 189 11.88 3.37 11.19
N LYS A 190 11.48 2.68 12.25
CA LYS A 190 12.43 1.92 13.07
C LYS A 190 13.08 0.80 12.26
N LEU A 191 12.30 0.07 11.46
CA LEU A 191 12.81 -0.97 10.59
C LEU A 191 13.76 -0.41 9.52
N VAL A 192 13.42 0.73 8.90
CA VAL A 192 14.30 1.46 7.97
C VAL A 192 15.62 1.84 8.63
N LYS A 193 15.58 2.37 9.85
CA LYS A 193 16.78 2.81 10.58
C LYS A 193 17.71 1.63 10.95
N GLU A 194 17.14 0.49 11.27
CA GLU A 194 17.88 -0.71 11.69
C GLU A 194 18.39 -1.54 10.48
N SER A 195 17.89 -1.26 9.28
CA SER A 195 18.28 -1.97 8.06
C SER A 195 19.47 -1.31 7.39
N PRO A 196 20.29 -2.10 6.63
CA PRO A 196 21.37 -1.53 5.84
C PRO A 196 20.81 -0.56 4.80
N LYS A 197 21.61 0.43 4.44
CA LYS A 197 21.29 1.33 3.34
C LYS A 197 21.30 0.55 2.03
N PRO A 198 20.33 0.76 1.13
CA PRO A 198 20.33 0.15 -0.20
C PRO A 198 21.52 0.66 -1.04
N GLU A 199 22.16 -0.24 -1.80
CA GLU A 199 23.35 0.04 -2.63
C GLU A 199 23.11 -0.36 -4.08
#